data_3b3835e317d9186fd15132dd1ad37bc6
#
_entry.id   3b3835e317d9186fd15132dd1ad37bc6
#
_cell.length_a   1.000
_cell.length_b   1.000
_cell.length_c   1.000
_cell.angle_alpha   90.00
_cell.angle_beta   90.00
_cell.angle_gamma   90.00
#
_symmetry.space_group_name_H-M   'P 1'
#
loop_
_entity.id
_entity.type
_entity.pdbx_description
1 polymer ?
#
loop_
_entity_poly.entity_id
_entity_poly.type
_entity_poly.pdbx_seq_one_letter_code
_entity_poly.pdbx_strand_id
1 'polypeptide(L)'
;MAPCRVPPDRDLDVTKTVYTVGRDLGVSDKVMLAGFEAGWVESHMNNLDCGDRDSLGVFQQRPSQGWGTPQQIRHVPYAAEQFFTRAIRVEEQHPNLTAGQTAQRVQRSAFPDRYDQAEGKARALLDEAKESVGPGKPDRRQRLAVGMSADGRVEVFHAAVDQIYHTYQHEPGGAWSGWRAFGGPASAALALTALPDGRLELFAMNGDTFMHRYQAKVSAEWADWYSFGGGGDHLAVGRNHDGRLEVFASNGDGVHHRWHNTPGGTWHDWRPLGGPAGARLAAAPASDGRIEVFAMNDDIFRHTCQTDLAGTWREWVDFGLGGEHLAVAKNRDGRLEVFATNSSGVHHRWRNVPAGDWHEWQPLGGPVGARLAVVESHDERIEVFAMNDDVVEHNYQVDASG
;
A
#
# COMPACT_ATOMS: atom_id res chain seq x y z
N MET A 1 0.23 -44.26 -5.36
CA MET A 1 0.96 -43.00 -5.54
C MET A 1 2.37 -43.17 -4.98
N ALA A 2 3.40 -42.66 -5.64
CA ALA A 2 4.72 -42.63 -5.06
C ALA A 2 4.70 -41.83 -3.75
N PRO A 3 5.46 -42.23 -2.71
CA PRO A 3 5.53 -41.44 -1.48
C PRO A 3 6.09 -40.03 -1.77
N CYS A 4 5.52 -39.03 -1.15
CA CYS A 4 6.01 -37.63 -1.27
C CYS A 4 7.43 -37.59 -0.69
N ARG A 5 8.39 -37.13 -1.49
CA ARG A 5 9.80 -37.02 -1.08
C ARG A 5 10.16 -35.55 -0.86
N VAL A 6 10.47 -35.22 0.38
CA VAL A 6 11.00 -33.88 0.72
C VAL A 6 12.48 -33.82 0.32
N PRO A 7 12.92 -32.84 -0.48
CA PRO A 7 14.34 -32.63 -0.76
C PRO A 7 15.14 -32.42 0.52
N PRO A 8 16.42 -32.88 0.60
CA PRO A 8 17.24 -32.69 1.80
C PRO A 8 17.64 -31.25 2.03
N ASP A 9 17.78 -30.48 0.97
CA ASP A 9 18.17 -29.07 1.00
C ASP A 9 16.98 -28.15 0.70
N ARG A 10 17.10 -26.88 1.16
CA ARG A 10 16.11 -25.85 0.85
C ARG A 10 16.16 -25.43 -0.62
N ASP A 11 15.04 -24.94 -1.12
CA ASP A 11 14.97 -24.10 -2.31
C ASP A 11 15.23 -22.63 -1.90
N LEU A 12 16.29 -22.03 -2.43
CA LEU A 12 16.69 -20.68 -2.05
C LEU A 12 15.68 -19.63 -2.52
N ASP A 13 15.06 -19.80 -3.68
CA ASP A 13 14.09 -18.83 -4.20
C ASP A 13 12.77 -18.88 -3.42
N VAL A 14 12.34 -20.07 -3.00
CA VAL A 14 11.23 -20.23 -2.06
C VAL A 14 11.56 -19.57 -0.72
N THR A 15 12.76 -19.81 -0.18
CA THR A 15 13.22 -19.25 1.09
C THR A 15 13.24 -17.70 1.06
N LYS A 16 13.77 -17.12 -0.01
CA LYS A 16 13.76 -15.66 -0.27
C LYS A 16 12.34 -15.12 -0.37
N THR A 17 11.46 -15.84 -1.07
CA THR A 17 10.06 -15.42 -1.25
C THR A 17 9.32 -15.40 0.09
N VAL A 18 9.48 -16.43 0.92
CA VAL A 18 8.88 -16.48 2.27
C VAL A 18 9.38 -15.31 3.12
N TYR A 19 10.70 -15.06 3.12
CA TYR A 19 11.28 -13.92 3.83
C TYR A 19 10.70 -12.58 3.34
N THR A 20 10.67 -12.38 2.02
CA THR A 20 10.16 -11.16 1.40
C THR A 20 8.72 -10.89 1.81
N VAL A 21 7.85 -11.89 1.75
CA VAL A 21 6.44 -11.75 2.16
C VAL A 21 6.32 -11.37 3.64
N GLY A 22 7.04 -12.05 4.53
CA GLY A 22 7.00 -11.71 5.96
C GLY A 22 7.51 -10.30 6.26
N ARG A 23 8.62 -9.91 5.61
CA ARG A 23 9.18 -8.57 5.71
C ARG A 23 8.17 -7.50 5.20
N ASP A 24 7.58 -7.72 4.05
CA ASP A 24 6.67 -6.77 3.41
C ASP A 24 5.33 -6.65 4.18
N LEU A 25 4.95 -7.69 4.93
CA LEU A 25 3.86 -7.66 5.90
C LEU A 25 4.26 -6.99 7.23
N GLY A 26 5.52 -6.68 7.45
CA GLY A 26 6.01 -6.08 8.69
C GLY A 26 5.85 -6.98 9.91
N VAL A 27 5.99 -8.29 9.73
CA VAL A 27 5.83 -9.24 10.85
C VAL A 27 6.95 -9.08 11.88
N SER A 28 6.66 -9.36 13.15
CA SER A 28 7.68 -9.38 14.21
C SER A 28 8.76 -10.43 13.93
N ASP A 29 9.96 -10.25 14.51
CA ASP A 29 11.05 -11.25 14.42
C ASP A 29 10.60 -12.65 14.87
N LYS A 30 9.73 -12.73 15.86
CA LYS A 30 9.16 -13.99 16.35
C LYS A 30 8.23 -14.64 15.32
N VAL A 31 7.35 -13.87 14.71
CA VAL A 31 6.44 -14.36 13.66
C VAL A 31 7.22 -14.75 12.41
N MET A 32 8.24 -13.98 12.04
CA MET A 32 9.15 -14.32 10.94
C MET A 32 9.83 -15.67 11.20
N LEU A 33 10.41 -15.85 12.38
CA LEU A 33 11.04 -17.11 12.78
C LEU A 33 10.04 -18.28 12.76
N ALA A 34 8.81 -18.07 13.24
CA ALA A 34 7.76 -19.10 13.20
C ALA A 34 7.46 -19.57 11.75
N GLY A 35 7.48 -18.66 10.77
CA GLY A 35 7.35 -19.01 9.36
C GLY A 35 8.50 -19.88 8.84
N PHE A 36 9.73 -19.56 9.26
CA PHE A 36 10.92 -20.33 8.87
C PHE A 36 10.97 -21.70 9.55
N GLU A 37 10.58 -21.79 10.81
CA GLU A 37 10.43 -23.08 11.50
C GLU A 37 9.38 -23.96 10.84
N ALA A 38 8.20 -23.40 10.52
CA ALA A 38 7.15 -24.12 9.83
C ALA A 38 7.59 -24.56 8.43
N GLY A 39 8.12 -23.67 7.61
CA GLY A 39 8.57 -23.99 6.26
C GLY A 39 9.68 -25.05 6.23
N TRP A 40 10.60 -25.02 7.20
CA TRP A 40 11.62 -26.05 7.32
C TRP A 40 11.03 -27.41 7.72
N VAL A 41 10.22 -27.45 8.77
CA VAL A 41 9.63 -28.70 9.29
C VAL A 41 8.72 -29.37 8.27
N GLU A 42 7.95 -28.61 7.51
CA GLU A 42 6.92 -29.11 6.60
C GLU A 42 7.50 -29.57 5.24
N SER A 43 8.50 -28.85 4.71
CA SER A 43 8.97 -29.09 3.34
C SER A 43 10.46 -28.88 3.12
N HIS A 44 11.23 -28.59 4.16
CA HIS A 44 12.60 -28.05 4.04
C HIS A 44 12.67 -26.79 3.15
N MET A 45 11.66 -25.89 3.26
CA MET A 45 11.54 -24.70 2.41
C MET A 45 11.43 -25.01 0.91
N ASN A 46 10.77 -26.09 0.54
CA ASN A 46 10.49 -26.45 -0.85
C ASN A 46 8.99 -26.33 -1.17
N ASN A 47 8.65 -25.88 -2.36
CA ASN A 47 7.27 -25.80 -2.83
C ASN A 47 6.78 -27.12 -3.39
N LEU A 48 6.41 -28.05 -2.51
CA LEU A 48 6.05 -29.42 -2.87
C LEU A 48 4.67 -29.52 -3.55
N ASP A 49 4.57 -30.35 -4.55
CA ASP A 49 3.31 -30.69 -5.24
C ASP A 49 2.63 -31.96 -4.66
N CYS A 50 3.14 -32.44 -3.54
CA CYS A 50 2.68 -33.62 -2.83
C CYS A 50 2.82 -33.45 -1.32
N GLY A 51 2.12 -34.25 -0.53
CA GLY A 51 2.17 -34.23 0.93
C GLY A 51 1.29 -35.32 1.55
N ASP A 52 1.11 -35.28 2.86
CA ASP A 52 0.11 -36.13 3.52
C ASP A 52 -1.31 -35.66 3.12
N ARG A 53 -2.11 -36.60 2.68
CA ARG A 53 -3.48 -36.39 2.18
C ARG A 53 -3.51 -35.38 1.01
N ASP A 54 -4.05 -34.17 1.24
CA ASP A 54 -4.16 -33.08 0.25
C ASP A 54 -3.22 -31.90 0.56
N SER A 55 -2.16 -32.15 1.36
CA SER A 55 -1.16 -31.13 1.72
C SER A 55 -0.28 -30.75 0.54
N LEU A 56 -0.02 -29.44 0.36
CA LEU A 56 0.75 -28.87 -0.75
C LEU A 56 1.60 -27.70 -0.28
N GLY A 57 2.58 -27.36 -1.11
CA GLY A 57 3.36 -26.14 -0.97
C GLY A 57 4.37 -26.17 0.16
N VAL A 58 4.98 -24.99 0.40
CA VAL A 58 6.07 -24.81 1.37
C VAL A 58 5.64 -25.09 2.82
N PHE A 59 4.38 -24.78 3.17
CA PHE A 59 3.85 -24.99 4.51
C PHE A 59 2.95 -26.23 4.63
N GLN A 60 2.92 -27.11 3.62
CA GLN A 60 2.06 -28.28 3.58
C GLN A 60 0.61 -27.98 3.96
N GLN A 61 0.11 -26.88 3.43
CA GLN A 61 -1.25 -26.40 3.65
C GLN A 61 -2.27 -27.26 2.90
N ARG A 62 -3.47 -27.38 3.45
CA ARG A 62 -4.48 -28.29 2.93
C ARG A 62 -5.70 -27.53 2.39
N PRO A 63 -6.05 -27.72 1.09
CA PRO A 63 -7.27 -27.17 0.50
C PRO A 63 -8.51 -27.53 1.33
N SER A 64 -8.61 -28.77 1.76
CA SER A 64 -9.75 -29.25 2.58
C SER A 64 -9.88 -28.59 3.96
N GLN A 65 -8.86 -27.87 4.40
CA GLN A 65 -8.84 -27.14 5.68
C GLN A 65 -8.97 -25.61 5.50
N GLY A 66 -9.36 -25.15 4.31
CA GLY A 66 -9.62 -23.75 4.05
C GLY A 66 -8.36 -22.87 3.89
N TRP A 67 -7.25 -23.46 3.45
CA TRP A 67 -6.03 -22.71 3.18
C TRP A 67 -5.99 -22.07 1.80
N GLY A 68 -6.92 -22.42 0.91
CA GLY A 68 -7.02 -21.96 -0.47
C GLY A 68 -7.14 -23.12 -1.46
N THR A 69 -7.23 -22.80 -2.73
CA THR A 69 -7.21 -23.82 -3.80
C THR A 69 -5.80 -24.43 -3.93
N PRO A 70 -5.65 -25.62 -4.53
CA PRO A 70 -4.33 -26.20 -4.80
C PRO A 70 -3.38 -25.26 -5.53
N GLN A 71 -3.89 -24.49 -6.48
CA GLN A 71 -3.10 -23.53 -7.24
C GLN A 71 -2.62 -22.36 -6.37
N GLN A 72 -3.50 -21.83 -5.52
CA GLN A 72 -3.17 -20.75 -4.57
C GLN A 72 -2.10 -21.21 -3.55
N ILE A 73 -2.27 -22.39 -2.96
CA ILE A 73 -1.32 -22.94 -1.98
C ILE A 73 0.06 -23.18 -2.60
N ARG A 74 0.12 -23.57 -3.86
CA ARG A 74 1.39 -23.72 -4.60
C ARG A 74 1.97 -22.38 -5.10
N HIS A 75 1.26 -21.29 -4.98
CA HIS A 75 1.80 -19.95 -5.18
C HIS A 75 2.44 -19.49 -3.87
N VAL A 76 3.77 -19.57 -3.79
CA VAL A 76 4.53 -19.34 -2.54
C VAL A 76 4.20 -18.02 -1.85
N PRO A 77 4.09 -16.87 -2.55
CA PRO A 77 3.66 -15.62 -1.92
C PRO A 77 2.32 -15.74 -1.20
N TYR A 78 1.31 -16.32 -1.84
CA TYR A 78 0.00 -16.54 -1.23
C TYR A 78 0.09 -17.43 0.01
N ALA A 79 0.79 -18.57 -0.09
CA ALA A 79 0.94 -19.52 1.00
C ALA A 79 1.62 -18.89 2.22
N ALA A 80 2.66 -18.08 1.99
CA ALA A 80 3.37 -17.34 3.02
C ALA A 80 2.49 -16.27 3.66
N GLU A 81 1.77 -15.49 2.88
CA GLU A 81 0.82 -14.49 3.37
C GLU A 81 -0.25 -15.13 4.26
N GLN A 82 -0.83 -16.27 3.83
CA GLN A 82 -1.81 -17.00 4.61
C GLN A 82 -1.26 -17.51 5.94
N PHE A 83 -0.01 -17.94 5.97
CA PHE A 83 0.67 -18.37 7.20
C PHE A 83 0.89 -17.16 8.13
N PHE A 84 1.55 -16.12 7.64
CA PHE A 84 1.94 -14.96 8.44
C PHE A 84 0.74 -14.20 8.99
N THR A 85 -0.32 -14.01 8.21
CA THR A 85 -1.56 -13.38 8.68
C THR A 85 -2.18 -14.13 9.87
N ARG A 86 -2.15 -15.47 9.85
CA ARG A 86 -2.61 -16.27 11.00
C ARG A 86 -1.64 -16.21 12.17
N ALA A 87 -0.33 -16.20 11.92
CA ALA A 87 0.69 -16.13 12.95
C ALA A 87 0.67 -14.79 13.70
N ILE A 88 0.44 -13.66 13.03
CA ILE A 88 0.23 -12.35 13.65
C ILE A 88 -0.94 -12.43 14.66
N ARG A 89 -2.08 -12.96 14.25
CA ARG A 89 -3.25 -13.10 15.14
C ARG A 89 -2.97 -14.00 16.34
N VAL A 90 -2.20 -15.06 16.15
CA VAL A 90 -1.77 -15.93 17.25
C VAL A 90 -0.87 -15.17 18.22
N GLU A 91 0.08 -14.38 17.72
CA GLU A 91 0.96 -13.56 18.55
C GLU A 91 0.20 -12.50 19.35
N GLU A 92 -0.74 -11.81 18.72
CA GLU A 92 -1.60 -10.81 19.40
C GLU A 92 -2.41 -11.43 20.55
N GLN A 93 -2.99 -12.60 20.32
CA GLN A 93 -3.78 -13.32 21.34
C GLN A 93 -2.93 -14.00 22.40
N HIS A 94 -1.69 -14.37 22.07
CA HIS A 94 -0.80 -15.15 22.90
C HIS A 94 0.66 -14.64 22.82
N PRO A 95 0.96 -13.43 23.32
CA PRO A 95 2.26 -12.79 23.14
C PRO A 95 3.44 -13.54 23.78
N ASN A 96 3.19 -14.42 24.73
CA ASN A 96 4.22 -15.15 25.47
C ASN A 96 4.63 -16.50 24.81
N LEU A 97 4.04 -16.87 23.69
CA LEU A 97 4.45 -18.09 22.97
C LEU A 97 5.81 -17.91 22.32
N THR A 98 6.57 -19.01 22.20
CA THR A 98 7.76 -19.07 21.35
C THR A 98 7.37 -19.00 19.87
N ALA A 99 8.36 -18.85 18.99
CA ALA A 99 8.14 -18.93 17.56
C ALA A 99 7.56 -20.29 17.15
N GLY A 100 8.13 -21.39 17.65
CA GLY A 100 7.64 -22.75 17.36
C GLY A 100 6.26 -23.03 17.90
N GLN A 101 5.92 -22.50 19.09
CA GLN A 101 4.57 -22.61 19.63
C GLN A 101 3.57 -21.79 18.79
N THR A 102 3.99 -20.64 18.26
CA THR A 102 3.19 -19.84 17.32
C THR A 102 2.96 -20.62 16.02
N ALA A 103 4.01 -21.19 15.44
CA ALA A 103 3.92 -22.06 14.26
C ALA A 103 2.98 -23.25 14.50
N GLN A 104 3.11 -23.90 15.66
CA GLN A 104 2.26 -25.02 16.06
C GLN A 104 0.77 -24.63 16.11
N ARG A 105 0.44 -23.47 16.67
CA ARG A 105 -0.95 -23.01 16.71
C ARG A 105 -1.53 -22.71 15.33
N VAL A 106 -0.70 -22.21 14.41
CA VAL A 106 -1.10 -21.95 13.02
C VAL A 106 -1.30 -23.28 12.27
N GLN A 107 -0.33 -24.18 12.34
CA GLN A 107 -0.30 -25.44 11.56
C GLN A 107 -1.14 -26.56 12.19
N ARG A 108 -1.32 -26.54 13.50
CA ARG A 108 -2.05 -27.60 14.26
C ARG A 108 -1.49 -29.01 14.00
N SER A 109 -0.17 -29.12 13.94
CA SER A 109 0.53 -30.38 13.72
C SER A 109 0.28 -31.38 14.87
N ALA A 110 0.35 -32.67 14.56
CA ALA A 110 0.30 -33.73 15.57
C ALA A 110 1.57 -33.80 16.45
N PHE A 111 2.62 -33.07 16.08
CA PHE A 111 3.93 -33.11 16.75
C PHE A 111 4.32 -31.69 17.19
N PRO A 112 3.84 -31.21 18.35
CA PRO A 112 3.92 -29.80 18.76
C PRO A 112 5.34 -29.26 18.94
N ASP A 113 6.31 -30.10 19.35
CA ASP A 113 7.65 -29.66 19.69
C ASP A 113 8.61 -29.57 18.49
N ARG A 114 8.19 -30.01 17.30
CA ARG A 114 9.07 -30.09 16.12
C ARG A 114 9.51 -28.73 15.60
N TYR A 115 8.69 -27.72 15.77
CA TYR A 115 8.99 -26.36 15.29
C TYR A 115 10.06 -25.72 16.17
N ASP A 116 9.92 -25.72 17.49
CA ASP A 116 10.96 -25.24 18.42
C ASP A 116 12.29 -26.00 18.25
N GLN A 117 12.24 -27.31 17.96
CA GLN A 117 13.45 -28.10 17.67
C GLN A 117 14.15 -27.68 16.38
N ALA A 118 13.44 -27.06 15.44
CA ALA A 118 13.98 -26.56 14.17
C ALA A 118 14.57 -25.15 14.29
N GLU A 119 14.49 -24.47 15.43
CA GLU A 119 14.86 -23.06 15.61
C GLU A 119 16.26 -22.74 15.06
N GLY A 120 17.28 -23.53 15.41
CA GLY A 120 18.65 -23.28 14.96
C GLY A 120 18.80 -23.33 13.44
N LYS A 121 18.11 -24.26 12.76
CA LYS A 121 18.10 -24.33 11.31
C LYS A 121 17.30 -23.20 10.69
N ALA A 122 16.15 -22.89 11.25
CA ALA A 122 15.29 -21.79 10.80
C ALA A 122 16.01 -20.43 10.86
N ARG A 123 16.74 -20.16 11.95
CA ARG A 123 17.57 -18.95 12.08
C ARG A 123 18.66 -18.87 11.00
N ALA A 124 19.38 -19.95 10.75
CA ALA A 124 20.41 -19.98 9.69
C ALA A 124 19.83 -19.69 8.30
N LEU A 125 18.65 -20.26 7.98
CA LEU A 125 17.95 -20.01 6.73
C LEU A 125 17.40 -18.56 6.65
N LEU A 126 16.95 -18.04 7.75
CA LEU A 126 16.47 -16.65 7.85
C LEU A 126 17.63 -15.66 7.62
N ASP A 127 18.80 -15.91 8.22
CA ASP A 127 19.98 -15.08 8.03
C ASP A 127 20.46 -15.16 6.57
N GLU A 128 20.52 -16.36 5.98
CA GLU A 128 20.83 -16.55 4.56
C GLU A 128 19.83 -15.81 3.64
N ALA A 129 18.53 -15.86 3.95
CA ALA A 129 17.52 -15.14 3.20
C ALA A 129 17.70 -13.60 3.32
N LYS A 130 17.96 -13.11 4.54
CA LYS A 130 18.26 -11.68 4.79
C LYS A 130 19.44 -11.20 3.97
N GLU A 131 20.55 -11.94 4.01
CA GLU A 131 21.75 -11.60 3.22
C GLU A 131 21.50 -11.64 1.72
N SER A 132 20.73 -12.63 1.25
CA SER A 132 20.47 -12.85 -0.17
C SER A 132 19.47 -11.87 -0.78
N VAL A 133 18.49 -11.42 0.01
CA VAL A 133 17.47 -10.48 -0.44
C VAL A 133 17.93 -9.02 -0.26
N GLY A 134 18.85 -8.80 0.69
CA GLY A 134 19.29 -7.46 1.10
C GLY A 134 18.20 -6.70 1.89
N PRO A 135 18.47 -5.48 2.28
CA PRO A 135 17.46 -4.63 2.90
C PRO A 135 16.31 -4.45 1.89
N GLY A 136 15.14 -4.91 2.28
CA GLY A 136 13.95 -4.83 1.44
C GLY A 136 13.59 -3.39 1.15
N LYS A 137 12.99 -3.18 -0.02
CA LYS A 137 12.31 -1.91 -0.22
C LYS A 137 11.23 -1.81 0.86
N PRO A 138 11.21 -0.76 1.69
CA PRO A 138 10.15 -0.57 2.66
C PRO A 138 8.81 -0.57 1.92
N ASP A 139 7.78 -1.15 2.53
CA ASP A 139 6.43 -1.01 1.98
C ASP A 139 6.04 0.47 2.00
N ARG A 140 6.05 1.06 0.82
CA ARG A 140 5.85 2.50 0.61
C ARG A 140 4.41 2.84 0.22
N ARG A 141 3.47 1.87 0.32
CA ARG A 141 2.07 2.11 0.02
C ARG A 141 1.47 3.07 1.03
N GLN A 142 0.61 3.95 0.55
CA GLN A 142 -0.17 4.85 1.39
C GLN A 142 -1.27 4.04 2.10
N ARG A 143 -0.99 3.51 3.27
CA ARG A 143 -1.92 2.67 4.04
C ARG A 143 -2.88 3.43 4.94
N LEU A 144 -2.77 4.74 4.99
CA LEU A 144 -3.64 5.62 5.77
C LEU A 144 -4.35 6.58 4.81
N ALA A 145 -5.66 6.69 4.95
CA ALA A 145 -6.45 7.71 4.26
C ALA A 145 -7.30 8.49 5.28
N VAL A 146 -7.30 9.78 5.12
CA VAL A 146 -8.05 10.70 5.99
C VAL A 146 -8.89 11.60 5.11
N GLY A 147 -10.12 11.85 5.51
CA GLY A 147 -11.01 12.76 4.83
C GLY A 147 -12.04 13.35 5.78
N MET A 148 -12.70 14.39 5.28
CA MET A 148 -13.74 15.06 6.01
C MET A 148 -15.08 14.83 5.31
N SER A 149 -16.04 14.30 6.05
CA SER A 149 -17.43 14.18 5.60
C SER A 149 -18.06 15.56 5.41
N ALA A 150 -19.10 15.65 4.62
CA ALA A 150 -19.79 16.92 4.33
C ALA A 150 -20.37 17.62 5.57
N ASP A 151 -20.58 16.90 6.66
CA ASP A 151 -21.01 17.44 7.96
C ASP A 151 -19.84 17.92 8.84
N GLY A 152 -18.59 17.91 8.31
CA GLY A 152 -17.39 18.36 8.99
C GLY A 152 -16.73 17.34 9.93
N ARG A 153 -17.23 16.09 10.00
CA ARG A 153 -16.58 15.01 10.78
C ARG A 153 -15.37 14.46 10.03
N VAL A 154 -14.31 14.19 10.76
CA VAL A 154 -13.14 13.51 10.20
C VAL A 154 -13.35 11.99 10.22
N GLU A 155 -13.02 11.35 9.12
CA GLU A 155 -12.99 9.89 8.94
C GLU A 155 -11.57 9.42 8.60
N VAL A 156 -11.12 8.34 9.24
CA VAL A 156 -9.78 7.78 9.08
C VAL A 156 -9.87 6.30 8.74
N PHE A 157 -9.15 5.89 7.72
CA PHE A 157 -9.04 4.51 7.27
C PHE A 157 -7.60 4.05 7.33
N HIS A 158 -7.37 2.87 7.87
CA HIS A 158 -6.07 2.22 7.95
C HIS A 158 -6.12 0.82 7.36
N ALA A 159 -5.31 0.56 6.35
CA ALA A 159 -5.13 -0.77 5.78
C ALA A 159 -4.10 -1.56 6.61
N ALA A 160 -4.60 -2.41 7.47
CA ALA A 160 -3.79 -3.35 8.24
C ALA A 160 -3.45 -4.60 7.42
N VAL A 161 -2.70 -5.51 8.03
CA VAL A 161 -2.24 -6.76 7.39
C VAL A 161 -3.36 -7.76 7.11
N ASP A 162 -4.52 -7.58 7.71
CA ASP A 162 -5.67 -8.48 7.59
C ASP A 162 -6.85 -7.85 6.85
N GLN A 163 -7.09 -6.56 7.03
CA GLN A 163 -8.20 -5.83 6.41
C GLN A 163 -8.03 -4.31 6.62
N ILE A 164 -9.01 -3.55 6.17
CA ILE A 164 -9.09 -2.12 6.44
C ILE A 164 -9.90 -1.91 7.72
N TYR A 165 -9.43 -0.99 8.56
CA TYR A 165 -10.10 -0.49 9.75
C TYR A 165 -10.51 0.97 9.54
N HIS A 166 -11.59 1.37 10.19
CA HIS A 166 -12.21 2.68 10.09
C HIS A 166 -12.51 3.25 11.47
N THR A 167 -12.24 4.52 11.64
CA THR A 167 -12.70 5.33 12.78
C THR A 167 -13.17 6.70 12.30
N TYR A 168 -14.10 7.28 13.01
CA TYR A 168 -14.67 8.58 12.65
C TYR A 168 -15.07 9.37 13.89
N GLN A 169 -15.19 10.68 13.76
CA GLN A 169 -15.72 11.55 14.79
C GLN A 169 -17.26 11.43 14.84
N HIS A 170 -17.84 11.42 16.05
CA HIS A 170 -19.29 11.41 16.22
C HIS A 170 -19.93 12.75 15.84
N GLU A 171 -19.18 13.85 16.04
CA GLU A 171 -19.50 15.23 15.63
C GLU A 171 -18.18 15.97 15.31
N PRO A 172 -18.20 17.05 14.53
CA PRO A 172 -16.99 17.84 14.22
C PRO A 172 -16.25 18.25 15.49
N GLY A 173 -14.94 17.89 15.56
CA GLY A 173 -14.10 18.12 16.74
C GLY A 173 -14.46 17.29 17.99
N GLY A 174 -15.42 16.38 17.89
CA GLY A 174 -15.91 15.57 18.98
C GLY A 174 -15.17 14.26 19.19
N ALA A 175 -15.75 13.38 20.03
CA ALA A 175 -15.19 12.07 20.34
C ALA A 175 -15.15 11.12 19.13
N TRP A 176 -14.20 10.19 19.16
CA TRP A 176 -14.01 9.19 18.11
C TRP A 176 -14.79 7.90 18.38
N SER A 177 -15.25 7.24 17.32
CA SER A 177 -16.00 5.96 17.39
C SER A 177 -15.19 4.77 17.91
N GLY A 178 -13.86 4.90 18.00
CA GLY A 178 -12.94 3.78 18.09
C GLY A 178 -12.81 3.02 16.75
N TRP A 179 -11.74 2.25 16.62
CA TRP A 179 -11.46 1.48 15.40
C TRP A 179 -12.44 0.32 15.22
N ARG A 180 -12.98 0.18 14.03
CA ARG A 180 -13.93 -0.90 13.66
C ARG A 180 -13.43 -1.57 12.38
N ALA A 181 -13.65 -2.87 12.28
CA ALA A 181 -13.42 -3.62 11.06
C ALA A 181 -14.28 -3.05 9.91
N PHE A 182 -13.64 -2.79 8.78
CA PHE A 182 -14.26 -2.21 7.60
C PHE A 182 -14.27 -3.18 6.41
N GLY A 183 -13.47 -4.29 6.51
CA GLY A 183 -13.25 -5.26 5.44
C GLY A 183 -12.35 -4.69 4.35
N GLY A 184 -12.42 -5.26 3.16
CA GLY A 184 -11.61 -4.86 2.01
C GLY A 184 -10.24 -5.52 1.96
N PRO A 185 -9.40 -5.17 0.96
CA PRO A 185 -8.13 -5.85 0.75
C PRO A 185 -7.11 -5.51 1.84
N ALA A 186 -6.44 -6.56 2.30
CA ALA A 186 -5.35 -6.46 3.28
C ALA A 186 -4.15 -5.70 2.72
N SER A 187 -3.41 -5.01 3.58
CA SER A 187 -2.18 -4.28 3.22
C SER A 187 -2.32 -3.35 2.00
N ALA A 188 -3.51 -2.80 1.78
CA ALA A 188 -3.83 -2.02 0.59
C ALA A 188 -3.23 -0.61 0.62
N ALA A 189 -2.86 -0.10 -0.54
CA ALA A 189 -2.77 1.34 -0.76
C ALA A 189 -4.18 1.95 -0.72
N LEU A 190 -4.33 3.09 -0.06
CA LEU A 190 -5.62 3.76 0.12
C LEU A 190 -5.62 5.14 -0.52
N ALA A 191 -6.75 5.50 -1.13
CA ALA A 191 -7.06 6.87 -1.48
C ALA A 191 -8.52 7.18 -1.15
N LEU A 192 -8.76 8.31 -0.51
CA LEU A 192 -10.08 8.78 -0.13
C LEU A 192 -10.36 10.12 -0.82
N THR A 193 -11.56 10.28 -1.34
CA THR A 193 -11.98 11.52 -1.97
C THR A 193 -13.46 11.79 -1.69
N ALA A 194 -13.85 13.04 -1.79
CA ALA A 194 -15.27 13.41 -1.75
C ALA A 194 -15.86 13.44 -3.18
N LEU A 195 -17.05 12.89 -3.35
CA LEU A 195 -17.86 13.05 -4.55
C LEU A 195 -18.44 14.49 -4.64
N PRO A 196 -18.88 14.92 -5.82
CA PRO A 196 -19.47 16.26 -5.98
C PRO A 196 -20.68 16.52 -5.08
N ASP A 197 -21.39 15.48 -4.67
CA ASP A 197 -22.55 15.56 -3.76
C ASP A 197 -22.18 15.50 -2.27
N GLY A 198 -20.88 15.49 -1.96
CA GLY A 198 -20.34 15.47 -0.59
C GLY A 198 -20.22 14.09 0.04
N ARG A 199 -20.60 13.01 -0.65
CA ARG A 199 -20.32 11.64 -0.18
C ARG A 199 -18.83 11.34 -0.31
N LEU A 200 -18.31 10.52 0.58
CA LEU A 200 -16.93 10.01 0.48
C LEU A 200 -16.89 8.72 -0.34
N GLU A 201 -15.81 8.55 -1.09
CA GLU A 201 -15.46 7.32 -1.79
C GLU A 201 -14.02 6.91 -1.46
N LEU A 202 -13.86 5.65 -1.00
CA LEU A 202 -12.59 5.04 -0.66
C LEU A 202 -12.19 4.02 -1.72
N PHE A 203 -10.97 4.16 -2.19
CA PHE A 203 -10.29 3.22 -3.09
C PHE A 203 -9.21 2.49 -2.32
N ALA A 204 -9.13 1.16 -2.54
CA ALA A 204 -8.19 0.28 -1.85
C ALA A 204 -7.61 -0.74 -2.82
N MET A 205 -6.29 -0.76 -2.96
CA MET A 205 -5.58 -1.61 -3.92
C MET A 205 -4.37 -2.30 -3.29
N ASN A 206 -4.24 -3.59 -3.53
CA ASN A 206 -3.02 -4.35 -3.27
C ASN A 206 -2.55 -5.05 -4.56
N GLY A 207 -1.52 -5.92 -4.47
CA GLY A 207 -0.96 -6.60 -5.64
C GLY A 207 -1.97 -7.43 -6.43
N ASP A 208 -3.03 -7.91 -5.79
CA ASP A 208 -3.98 -8.87 -6.39
C ASP A 208 -5.33 -8.25 -6.75
N THR A 209 -5.78 -7.27 -5.99
CA THR A 209 -7.14 -6.73 -6.13
C THR A 209 -7.16 -5.21 -6.03
N PHE A 210 -8.10 -4.62 -6.75
CA PHE A 210 -8.49 -3.24 -6.61
C PHE A 210 -9.99 -3.16 -6.33
N MET A 211 -10.36 -2.54 -5.24
CA MET A 211 -11.75 -2.39 -4.79
C MET A 211 -12.05 -0.94 -4.44
N HIS A 212 -13.32 -0.58 -4.50
CA HIS A 212 -13.80 0.70 -4.01
C HIS A 212 -15.09 0.54 -3.22
N ARG A 213 -15.40 1.56 -2.43
CA ARG A 213 -16.59 1.63 -1.61
C ARG A 213 -16.91 3.10 -1.35
N TYR A 214 -18.18 3.45 -1.32
CA TYR A 214 -18.64 4.83 -1.16
C TYR A 214 -19.76 4.95 -0.12
N GLN A 215 -19.96 6.13 0.42
CA GLN A 215 -21.10 6.40 1.29
C GLN A 215 -22.39 6.32 0.47
N ALA A 216 -23.38 5.56 0.95
CA ALA A 216 -24.68 5.40 0.28
C ALA A 216 -25.46 6.74 0.28
N LYS A 217 -25.26 7.55 1.30
CA LYS A 217 -25.76 8.93 1.44
C LYS A 217 -24.68 9.77 2.09
N VAL A 218 -24.78 11.08 1.95
CA VAL A 218 -23.87 12.04 2.61
C VAL A 218 -23.83 11.77 4.11
N SER A 219 -22.61 11.64 4.64
CA SER A 219 -22.31 11.38 6.06
C SER A 219 -23.06 10.18 6.69
N ALA A 220 -23.38 9.19 5.86
CA ALA A 220 -24.19 8.01 6.24
C ALA A 220 -23.41 6.70 6.09
N GLU A 221 -24.14 5.59 6.12
CA GLU A 221 -23.60 4.25 5.96
C GLU A 221 -22.86 4.07 4.62
N TRP A 222 -21.84 3.22 4.66
CA TRP A 222 -21.06 2.85 3.50
C TRP A 222 -21.70 1.68 2.76
N ALA A 223 -21.75 1.76 1.43
CA ALA A 223 -22.15 0.65 0.56
C ALA A 223 -21.18 -0.54 0.73
N ASP A 224 -21.48 -1.67 0.12
CA ASP A 224 -20.55 -2.81 0.06
C ASP A 224 -19.31 -2.49 -0.77
N TRP A 225 -18.28 -3.34 -0.64
CA TRP A 225 -17.11 -3.29 -1.49
C TRP A 225 -17.43 -3.79 -2.90
N TYR A 226 -17.05 -3.00 -3.89
CA TYR A 226 -17.18 -3.35 -5.31
C TYR A 226 -15.80 -3.58 -5.92
N SER A 227 -15.71 -4.57 -6.82
CA SER A 227 -14.50 -4.78 -7.62
C SER A 227 -14.26 -3.58 -8.53
N PHE A 228 -13.02 -3.09 -8.56
CA PHE A 228 -12.62 -1.95 -9.38
C PHE A 228 -11.60 -2.32 -10.45
N GLY A 229 -11.02 -3.51 -10.39
CA GLY A 229 -10.05 -4.03 -11.36
C GLY A 229 -9.04 -4.99 -10.76
N GLY A 230 -8.02 -5.29 -11.53
CA GLY A 230 -6.84 -6.02 -11.06
C GLY A 230 -6.01 -5.18 -10.08
N GLY A 231 -5.14 -5.86 -9.32
CA GLY A 231 -4.25 -5.20 -8.37
C GLY A 231 -3.14 -4.37 -9.01
N GLY A 232 -2.39 -3.70 -8.16
CA GLY A 232 -1.24 -2.88 -8.52
C GLY A 232 -0.47 -2.42 -7.28
N ASP A 233 0.44 -1.47 -7.48
CA ASP A 233 1.38 -1.03 -6.44
C ASP A 233 0.91 0.26 -5.74
N HIS A 234 0.57 1.29 -6.50
CA HIS A 234 0.20 2.61 -5.98
C HIS A 234 -0.98 3.20 -6.74
N LEU A 235 -1.76 4.04 -6.06
CA LEU A 235 -2.91 4.72 -6.64
C LEU A 235 -2.95 6.20 -6.25
N ALA A 236 -3.61 6.99 -7.09
CA ALA A 236 -3.97 8.37 -6.82
C ALA A 236 -5.35 8.67 -7.40
N VAL A 237 -6.03 9.67 -6.88
CA VAL A 237 -7.33 10.11 -7.37
C VAL A 237 -7.27 11.61 -7.66
N GLY A 238 -7.71 11.97 -8.85
CA GLY A 238 -7.89 13.37 -9.26
C GLY A 238 -9.37 13.67 -9.52
N ARG A 239 -9.70 14.94 -9.51
CA ARG A 239 -11.03 15.43 -9.89
C ARG A 239 -10.92 16.32 -11.12
N ASN A 240 -11.61 15.94 -12.16
CA ASN A 240 -11.74 16.74 -13.37
C ASN A 240 -12.52 18.04 -13.11
N HIS A 241 -12.33 19.04 -13.95
CA HIS A 241 -13.02 20.34 -13.88
C HIS A 241 -14.56 20.22 -13.80
N ASP A 242 -15.13 19.25 -14.47
CA ASP A 242 -16.57 18.98 -14.49
C ASP A 242 -17.06 18.15 -13.27
N GLY A 243 -16.19 17.86 -12.31
CA GLY A 243 -16.51 17.08 -11.11
C GLY A 243 -16.37 15.58 -11.24
N ARG A 244 -16.06 15.04 -12.44
CA ARG A 244 -15.80 13.61 -12.61
C ARG A 244 -14.51 13.21 -11.87
N LEU A 245 -14.55 12.10 -11.16
CA LEU A 245 -13.33 11.51 -10.61
C LEU A 245 -12.56 10.78 -11.71
N GLU A 246 -11.24 10.81 -11.59
CA GLU A 246 -10.31 10.03 -12.37
C GLU A 246 -9.32 9.34 -11.44
N VAL A 247 -9.22 8.04 -11.55
CA VAL A 247 -8.36 7.19 -10.71
C VAL A 247 -7.18 6.73 -11.54
N PHE A 248 -6.01 6.86 -10.96
CA PHE A 248 -4.73 6.43 -11.52
C PHE A 248 -4.19 5.29 -10.68
N ALA A 249 -3.68 4.26 -11.33
CA ALA A 249 -3.06 3.11 -10.69
C ALA A 249 -1.78 2.72 -11.42
N SER A 250 -0.75 2.36 -10.69
CA SER A 250 0.49 1.84 -11.26
C SER A 250 0.65 0.35 -10.99
N ASN A 251 1.28 -0.34 -11.91
CA ASN A 251 1.70 -1.73 -11.81
C ASN A 251 3.02 -1.95 -12.57
N GLY A 252 3.41 -3.21 -12.80
CA GLY A 252 4.61 -3.57 -13.55
C GLY A 252 4.64 -3.11 -15.01
N ASP A 253 3.49 -2.74 -15.60
CA ASP A 253 3.36 -2.29 -16.99
C ASP A 253 3.33 -0.75 -17.13
N GLY A 254 3.26 -0.01 -16.02
CA GLY A 254 3.20 1.45 -15.98
C GLY A 254 1.97 1.98 -15.31
N VAL A 255 1.55 3.20 -15.68
CA VAL A 255 0.39 3.89 -15.11
C VAL A 255 -0.83 3.67 -16.00
N HIS A 256 -1.94 3.34 -15.37
CA HIS A 256 -3.25 3.18 -15.98
C HIS A 256 -4.23 4.13 -15.32
N HIS A 257 -5.28 4.51 -16.03
CA HIS A 257 -6.33 5.37 -15.50
C HIS A 257 -7.72 4.93 -15.93
N ARG A 258 -8.72 5.33 -15.17
CA ARG A 258 -10.13 5.27 -15.52
C ARG A 258 -10.89 6.42 -14.86
N TRP A 259 -11.99 6.82 -15.44
CA TRP A 259 -12.72 7.99 -15.00
C TRP A 259 -14.24 7.77 -15.07
N HIS A 260 -14.97 8.60 -14.36
CA HIS A 260 -16.43 8.63 -14.42
C HIS A 260 -16.93 9.08 -15.81
N ASN A 261 -18.01 8.47 -16.31
CA ASN A 261 -18.72 8.93 -17.51
C ASN A 261 -19.37 10.31 -17.28
N THR A 262 -19.95 10.47 -16.09
CA THR A 262 -20.52 11.74 -15.56
C THR A 262 -20.18 11.83 -14.09
N PRO A 263 -20.19 13.03 -13.46
CA PRO A 263 -19.92 13.17 -12.03
C PRO A 263 -20.75 12.20 -11.18
N GLY A 264 -20.08 11.32 -10.41
CA GLY A 264 -20.72 10.28 -9.59
C GLY A 264 -21.43 9.17 -10.36
N GLY A 265 -21.24 9.09 -11.69
CA GLY A 265 -21.83 8.09 -12.56
C GLY A 265 -21.02 6.80 -12.68
N THR A 266 -21.28 6.04 -13.74
CA THR A 266 -20.53 4.81 -14.04
C THR A 266 -19.10 5.11 -14.48
N TRP A 267 -18.23 4.12 -14.36
CA TRP A 267 -16.83 4.21 -14.71
C TRP A 267 -16.55 3.75 -16.14
N HIS A 268 -15.65 4.44 -16.86
CA HIS A 268 -15.02 3.92 -18.08
C HIS A 268 -14.14 2.71 -17.76
N ASP A 269 -13.78 1.95 -18.77
CA ASP A 269 -12.79 0.89 -18.65
C ASP A 269 -11.39 1.48 -18.42
N TRP A 270 -10.51 0.68 -17.79
CA TRP A 270 -9.11 1.02 -17.62
C TRP A 270 -8.42 1.27 -18.95
N ARG A 271 -7.62 2.33 -19.02
CA ARG A 271 -6.80 2.71 -20.17
C ARG A 271 -5.35 2.86 -19.75
N PRO A 272 -4.38 2.42 -20.56
CA PRO A 272 -3.00 2.72 -20.32
C PRO A 272 -2.74 4.23 -20.50
N LEU A 273 -2.05 4.82 -19.53
CA LEU A 273 -1.55 6.20 -19.60
C LEU A 273 -0.03 6.22 -19.89
N GLY A 274 0.64 5.04 -19.78
CA GLY A 274 2.09 4.92 -19.89
C GLY A 274 2.79 5.35 -18.59
N GLY A 275 3.99 5.91 -18.70
CA GLY A 275 4.76 6.34 -17.53
C GLY A 275 5.55 5.22 -16.86
N PRO A 276 6.23 5.49 -15.73
CA PRO A 276 7.12 4.53 -15.09
C PRO A 276 6.35 3.39 -14.39
N ALA A 277 6.86 2.17 -14.55
CA ALA A 277 6.35 0.99 -13.89
C ALA A 277 6.53 1.07 -12.36
N GLY A 278 5.57 0.54 -11.60
CA GLY A 278 5.60 0.49 -10.13
C GLY A 278 5.72 1.85 -9.45
N ALA A 279 5.34 2.92 -10.16
CA ALA A 279 5.53 4.29 -9.68
C ALA A 279 4.55 4.66 -8.56
N ARG A 280 5.04 5.36 -7.57
CA ARG A 280 4.22 6.12 -6.63
C ARG A 280 3.56 7.26 -7.38
N LEU A 281 2.30 7.50 -7.08
CA LEU A 281 1.47 8.44 -7.80
C LEU A 281 0.97 9.57 -6.89
N ALA A 282 0.97 10.78 -7.43
CA ALA A 282 0.19 11.87 -6.89
C ALA A 282 -0.57 12.57 -8.03
N ALA A 283 -1.77 13.04 -7.77
CA ALA A 283 -2.59 13.73 -8.75
C ALA A 283 -3.24 14.96 -8.10
N ALA A 284 -3.24 16.08 -8.81
CA ALA A 284 -3.87 17.30 -8.35
C ALA A 284 -4.48 18.09 -9.51
N PRO A 285 -5.59 18.80 -9.29
CA PRO A 285 -6.10 19.74 -10.27
C PRO A 285 -5.27 21.03 -10.25
N ALA A 286 -4.75 21.41 -11.40
CA ALA A 286 -4.16 22.73 -11.60
C ALA A 286 -5.24 23.83 -11.49
N SER A 287 -4.80 25.09 -11.43
CA SER A 287 -5.71 26.25 -11.31
C SER A 287 -6.67 26.42 -12.49
N ASP A 288 -6.31 25.89 -13.65
CA ASP A 288 -7.14 25.89 -14.87
C ASP A 288 -8.10 24.68 -14.94
N GLY A 289 -8.12 23.83 -13.89
CA GLY A 289 -9.00 22.68 -13.76
C GLY A 289 -8.52 21.40 -14.46
N ARG A 290 -7.36 21.42 -15.14
CA ARG A 290 -6.75 20.23 -15.72
C ARG A 290 -6.06 19.41 -14.64
N ILE A 291 -6.12 18.09 -14.73
CA ILE A 291 -5.40 17.20 -13.81
C ILE A 291 -3.94 17.11 -14.24
N GLU A 292 -3.04 17.22 -13.26
CA GLU A 292 -1.62 16.89 -13.37
C GLU A 292 -1.34 15.60 -12.58
N VAL A 293 -0.54 14.70 -13.14
CA VAL A 293 -0.13 13.43 -12.54
C VAL A 293 1.38 13.38 -12.45
N PHE A 294 1.85 13.04 -11.28
CA PHE A 294 3.24 12.84 -10.94
C PHE A 294 3.46 11.36 -10.62
N ALA A 295 4.46 10.77 -11.26
CA ALA A 295 4.78 9.36 -11.14
C ALA A 295 6.27 9.18 -10.87
N MET A 296 6.62 8.60 -9.73
CA MET A 296 8.00 8.46 -9.27
C MET A 296 8.27 7.04 -8.80
N ASN A 297 9.34 6.43 -9.29
CA ASN A 297 9.94 5.24 -8.69
C ASN A 297 11.35 5.56 -8.18
N ASP A 298 12.12 4.54 -7.83
CA ASP A 298 13.45 4.76 -7.24
C ASP A 298 14.44 5.40 -8.20
N ASP A 299 14.23 5.24 -9.52
CA ASP A 299 15.18 5.65 -10.56
C ASP A 299 14.77 6.94 -11.27
N ILE A 300 13.47 7.14 -11.51
CA ILE A 300 12.96 8.23 -12.35
C ILE A 300 11.74 8.90 -11.75
N PHE A 301 11.60 10.17 -12.05
CA PHE A 301 10.42 10.97 -11.73
C PHE A 301 9.87 11.57 -13.04
N ARG A 302 8.60 11.30 -13.31
CA ARG A 302 7.90 11.76 -14.52
C ARG A 302 6.64 12.55 -14.16
N HIS A 303 6.25 13.43 -15.06
CA HIS A 303 5.05 14.26 -14.94
C HIS A 303 4.29 14.25 -16.27
N THR A 304 2.98 14.21 -16.18
CA THR A 304 2.07 14.46 -17.29
C THR A 304 0.89 15.30 -16.85
N CYS A 305 0.20 15.93 -17.77
CA CYS A 305 -1.02 16.66 -17.47
C CYS A 305 -1.99 16.58 -18.66
N GLN A 306 -3.26 16.85 -18.37
CA GLN A 306 -4.26 17.01 -19.41
C GLN A 306 -3.92 18.21 -20.32
N THR A 307 -4.12 18.05 -21.61
CA THR A 307 -3.92 19.15 -22.60
C THR A 307 -5.15 20.06 -22.69
N ASP A 308 -6.31 19.50 -22.31
CA ASP A 308 -7.60 20.17 -22.34
C ASP A 308 -8.52 19.64 -21.22
N LEU A 309 -9.65 20.28 -21.01
CA LEU A 309 -10.66 19.86 -20.03
C LEU A 309 -11.50 18.65 -20.48
N ALA A 310 -11.32 18.17 -21.71
CA ALA A 310 -11.96 16.95 -22.22
C ALA A 310 -11.23 15.67 -21.81
N GLY A 311 -10.03 15.79 -21.25
CA GLY A 311 -9.28 14.67 -20.70
C GLY A 311 -8.25 14.07 -21.65
N THR A 312 -7.81 14.78 -22.66
CA THR A 312 -6.67 14.41 -23.49
C THR A 312 -5.38 14.62 -22.69
N TRP A 313 -4.45 13.64 -22.77
CA TRP A 313 -3.18 13.68 -22.01
C TRP A 313 -2.01 13.97 -22.93
N ARG A 314 -1.02 14.75 -22.43
CA ARG A 314 0.26 14.90 -23.12
C ARG A 314 1.21 13.74 -22.78
N GLU A 315 2.29 13.64 -23.55
CA GLU A 315 3.36 12.70 -23.25
C GLU A 315 4.00 12.97 -21.88
N TRP A 316 4.48 11.92 -21.24
CA TRP A 316 5.25 12.02 -20.00
C TRP A 316 6.55 12.76 -20.22
N VAL A 317 6.83 13.75 -19.42
CA VAL A 317 8.07 14.50 -19.42
C VAL A 317 8.91 14.20 -18.20
N ASP A 318 10.21 14.39 -18.32
CA ASP A 318 11.14 14.26 -17.20
C ASP A 318 10.84 15.33 -16.15
N PHE A 319 10.80 14.92 -14.90
CA PHE A 319 10.49 15.81 -13.78
C PHE A 319 11.61 15.84 -12.72
N GLY A 320 12.55 14.92 -12.79
CA GLY A 320 13.71 14.85 -11.89
C GLY A 320 14.16 13.44 -11.61
N LEU A 321 15.01 13.30 -10.62
CA LEU A 321 15.52 12.01 -10.16
C LEU A 321 14.44 11.26 -9.38
N GLY A 322 14.55 9.93 -9.38
CA GLY A 322 13.72 9.07 -8.57
C GLY A 322 13.88 9.28 -7.07
N GLY A 323 12.98 8.71 -6.31
CA GLY A 323 12.95 8.88 -4.86
C GLY A 323 11.97 7.93 -4.19
N GLU A 324 11.66 8.20 -2.92
CA GLU A 324 10.99 7.25 -2.05
C GLU A 324 9.52 7.60 -1.76
N HIS A 325 9.20 8.88 -1.61
CA HIS A 325 7.85 9.37 -1.40
C HIS A 325 7.62 10.67 -2.14
N LEU A 326 6.39 10.91 -2.57
CA LEU A 326 5.98 12.17 -3.18
C LEU A 326 4.62 12.60 -2.63
N ALA A 327 4.41 13.89 -2.62
CA ALA A 327 3.14 14.53 -2.32
C ALA A 327 2.99 15.78 -3.19
N VAL A 328 1.75 16.23 -3.40
CA VAL A 328 1.44 17.46 -4.13
C VAL A 328 0.43 18.26 -3.33
N ALA A 329 0.62 19.56 -3.26
CA ALA A 329 -0.34 20.49 -2.69
C ALA A 329 -0.54 21.67 -3.62
N LYS A 330 -1.59 22.44 -3.36
CA LYS A 330 -1.89 23.67 -4.08
C LYS A 330 -1.75 24.85 -3.15
N ASN A 331 -0.92 25.81 -3.54
CA ASN A 331 -0.77 27.07 -2.85
C ASN A 331 -2.04 27.90 -2.95
N ARG A 332 -2.24 28.84 -2.03
CA ARG A 332 -3.36 29.78 -2.01
C ARG A 332 -3.60 30.50 -3.34
N ASP A 333 -2.54 30.85 -4.05
CA ASP A 333 -2.61 31.49 -5.37
C ASP A 333 -2.91 30.55 -6.54
N GLY A 334 -3.12 29.24 -6.24
CA GLY A 334 -3.44 28.21 -7.21
C GLY A 334 -2.23 27.53 -7.85
N ARG A 335 -1.00 27.88 -7.48
CA ARG A 335 0.21 27.18 -7.92
C ARG A 335 0.29 25.81 -7.29
N LEU A 336 0.66 24.81 -8.08
CA LEU A 336 1.01 23.50 -7.53
C LEU A 336 2.44 23.50 -6.99
N GLU A 337 2.64 22.81 -5.88
CA GLU A 337 3.92 22.53 -5.29
C GLU A 337 4.04 21.01 -5.03
N VAL A 338 5.16 20.45 -5.47
CA VAL A 338 5.45 19.01 -5.39
C VAL A 338 6.60 18.81 -4.41
N PHE A 339 6.41 17.86 -3.52
CA PHE A 339 7.39 17.44 -2.52
C PHE A 339 7.82 16.00 -2.81
N ALA A 340 9.12 15.74 -2.72
CA ALA A 340 9.67 14.40 -2.93
C ALA A 340 10.79 14.12 -1.92
N THR A 341 10.95 12.87 -1.57
CA THR A 341 12.06 12.42 -0.70
C THR A 341 12.97 11.46 -1.42
N ASN A 342 14.24 11.55 -1.10
CA ASN A 342 15.28 10.65 -1.57
C ASN A 342 16.35 10.45 -0.48
N SER A 343 17.49 9.87 -0.83
CA SER A 343 18.62 9.65 0.07
C SER A 343 19.30 10.93 0.60
N SER A 344 18.91 12.11 0.13
CA SER A 344 19.42 13.40 0.62
C SER A 344 18.41 14.24 1.40
N GLY A 345 17.20 13.71 1.64
CA GLY A 345 16.15 14.35 2.42
C GLY A 345 14.95 14.76 1.60
N VAL A 346 14.22 15.76 2.08
CA VAL A 346 13.03 16.31 1.44
C VAL A 346 13.41 17.43 0.49
N HIS A 347 12.84 17.38 -0.70
CA HIS A 347 12.98 18.39 -1.74
C HIS A 347 11.63 18.84 -2.21
N HIS A 348 11.53 20.06 -2.72
CA HIS A 348 10.33 20.58 -3.32
C HIS A 348 10.61 21.38 -4.60
N ARG A 349 9.60 21.50 -5.44
CA ARG A 349 9.54 22.42 -6.56
C ARG A 349 8.10 22.88 -6.78
N TRP A 350 7.95 24.08 -7.27
CA TRP A 350 6.66 24.72 -7.45
C TRP A 350 6.55 25.43 -8.80
N ARG A 351 5.36 25.75 -9.22
CA ARG A 351 5.13 26.55 -10.42
C ARG A 351 5.44 28.03 -10.16
N ASN A 352 6.03 28.71 -11.14
CA ASN A 352 6.30 30.15 -11.05
C ASN A 352 5.01 30.99 -10.91
N VAL A 353 4.00 30.60 -11.67
CA VAL A 353 2.63 31.13 -11.65
C VAL A 353 1.66 29.97 -11.85
N PRO A 354 0.36 30.14 -11.51
CA PRO A 354 -0.64 29.13 -11.81
C PRO A 354 -0.56 28.65 -13.28
N ALA A 355 -0.45 27.32 -13.49
CA ALA A 355 -0.25 26.68 -14.80
C ALA A 355 1.00 27.15 -15.61
N GLY A 356 1.93 27.87 -14.99
CA GLY A 356 3.21 28.30 -15.60
C GLY A 356 4.30 27.24 -15.57
N ASP A 357 5.55 27.66 -15.78
CA ASP A 357 6.72 26.79 -15.71
C ASP A 357 7.06 26.40 -14.27
N TRP A 358 7.81 25.31 -14.13
CA TRP A 358 8.27 24.81 -12.84
C TRP A 358 9.61 25.43 -12.46
N HIS A 359 9.76 25.82 -11.18
CA HIS A 359 11.07 26.13 -10.59
C HIS A 359 11.96 24.88 -10.59
N GLU A 360 13.27 25.08 -10.44
CA GLU A 360 14.18 24.00 -10.17
C GLU A 360 13.93 23.40 -8.77
N TRP A 361 14.29 22.12 -8.59
CA TRP A 361 14.22 21.47 -7.30
C TRP A 361 15.06 22.18 -6.24
N GLN A 362 14.49 22.44 -5.10
CA GLN A 362 15.16 23.03 -3.94
C GLN A 362 15.14 22.06 -2.76
N PRO A 363 16.24 21.98 -2.00
CA PRO A 363 16.23 21.18 -0.76
C PRO A 363 15.39 21.88 0.30
N LEU A 364 14.50 21.13 0.96
CA LEU A 364 13.73 21.57 2.12
C LEU A 364 14.35 21.09 3.44
N GLY A 365 15.31 20.14 3.35
CA GLY A 365 15.88 19.47 4.52
C GLY A 365 15.05 18.27 4.94
N GLY A 366 15.06 17.94 6.24
CA GLY A 366 14.28 16.85 6.80
C GLY A 366 14.91 15.46 6.65
N PRO A 367 14.26 14.44 7.24
CA PRO A 367 14.84 13.09 7.33
C PRO A 367 14.89 12.40 5.97
N VAL A 368 15.97 11.68 5.72
CA VAL A 368 16.17 10.90 4.48
C VAL A 368 15.13 9.79 4.38
N GLY A 369 14.66 9.51 3.16
CA GLY A 369 13.67 8.45 2.90
C GLY A 369 12.32 8.65 3.60
N ALA A 370 12.03 9.85 4.06
CA ALA A 370 10.84 10.12 4.86
C ALA A 370 9.54 9.91 4.07
N ARG A 371 8.53 9.35 4.75
CA ARG A 371 7.14 9.43 4.31
C ARG A 371 6.66 10.86 4.46
N LEU A 372 5.92 11.32 3.48
CA LEU A 372 5.38 12.68 3.43
C LEU A 372 3.88 12.71 3.66
N ALA A 373 3.44 13.66 4.47
CA ALA A 373 2.07 14.13 4.48
C ALA A 373 2.09 15.65 4.28
N VAL A 374 1.24 16.13 3.38
CA VAL A 374 1.14 17.55 3.07
C VAL A 374 -0.31 17.97 3.24
N VAL A 375 -0.53 19.07 3.90
CA VAL A 375 -1.86 19.61 4.17
C VAL A 375 -1.87 21.12 3.97
N GLU A 376 -3.01 21.63 3.48
CA GLU A 376 -3.32 23.04 3.46
C GLU A 376 -3.98 23.42 4.80
N SER A 377 -3.37 24.31 5.54
CA SER A 377 -3.87 24.80 6.82
C SER A 377 -5.06 25.75 6.65
N HIS A 378 -5.74 26.07 7.74
CA HIS A 378 -6.89 26.98 7.73
C HIS A 378 -6.57 28.38 7.18
N ASP A 379 -5.32 28.82 7.31
CA ASP A 379 -4.82 30.09 6.76
C ASP A 379 -4.20 29.95 5.35
N GLU A 380 -4.52 28.83 4.68
CA GLU A 380 -4.16 28.54 3.30
C GLU A 380 -2.65 28.40 3.05
N ARG A 381 -1.86 28.11 4.09
CA ARG A 381 -0.45 27.76 3.99
C ARG A 381 -0.26 26.26 3.84
N ILE A 382 0.75 25.86 3.13
CA ILE A 382 1.14 24.45 3.04
C ILE A 382 1.97 24.08 4.28
N GLU A 383 1.59 22.99 4.91
CA GLU A 383 2.34 22.34 5.99
C GLU A 383 2.80 20.97 5.53
N VAL A 384 4.07 20.64 5.79
CA VAL A 384 4.73 19.41 5.37
C VAL A 384 5.19 18.65 6.59
N PHE A 385 4.75 17.42 6.72
CA PHE A 385 5.22 16.49 7.73
C PHE A 385 6.06 15.41 7.06
N ALA A 386 7.27 15.22 7.55
CA ALA A 386 8.20 14.23 7.06
C ALA A 386 8.58 13.27 8.19
N MET A 387 8.38 11.96 7.98
CA MET A 387 8.60 10.94 9.01
C MET A 387 9.39 9.77 8.45
N ASN A 388 10.42 9.36 9.17
CA ASN A 388 11.04 8.04 9.02
C ASN A 388 10.90 7.24 10.34
N ASP A 389 11.65 6.15 10.48
CA ASP A 389 11.54 5.28 11.66
C ASP A 389 12.00 5.95 12.96
N ASP A 390 12.83 6.98 12.87
CA ASP A 390 13.50 7.63 14.02
C ASP A 390 12.89 8.99 14.37
N VAL A 391 12.40 9.73 13.36
CA VAL A 391 12.11 11.17 13.51
C VAL A 391 10.83 11.55 12.77
N VAL A 392 10.07 12.47 13.37
CA VAL A 392 8.99 13.22 12.69
C VAL A 392 9.40 14.69 12.69
N GLU A 393 9.53 15.28 11.54
CA GLU A 393 9.81 16.70 11.36
C GLU A 393 8.63 17.40 10.67
N HIS A 394 8.46 18.66 10.99
CA HIS A 394 7.41 19.51 10.46
C HIS A 394 8.02 20.80 9.92
N ASN A 395 7.60 21.18 8.73
CA ASN A 395 7.92 22.45 8.11
C ASN A 395 6.64 23.09 7.56
N TYR A 396 6.62 24.41 7.44
CA TYR A 396 5.46 25.16 6.95
C TYR A 396 5.89 26.44 6.23
N GLN A 397 5.03 26.89 5.33
CA GLN A 397 5.22 28.20 4.68
C GLN A 397 5.08 29.32 5.68
N VAL A 398 6.02 30.29 5.67
CA VAL A 398 5.99 31.45 6.56
C VAL A 398 4.87 32.43 6.19
N ASP A 399 4.49 32.45 4.91
CA ASP A 399 3.34 33.18 4.39
C ASP A 399 2.65 32.35 3.29
N ALA A 400 1.41 32.72 2.96
CA ALA A 400 0.60 31.97 1.99
C ALA A 400 1.01 32.20 0.52
N SER A 401 2.04 32.96 0.26
CA SER A 401 2.62 33.18 -1.09
C SER A 401 3.80 32.24 -1.41
N GLY A 402 4.27 31.48 -0.40
CA GLY A 402 5.32 30.44 -0.52
C GLY A 402 6.73 30.94 -0.40
#